data_ef1a33280d6dad1057250428241bdd8d
#
_entry.id   ef1a33280d6dad1057250428241bdd8d
#
_cell.length_a   1.000
_cell.length_b   1.000
_cell.length_c   1.000
_cell.angle_alpha   90.00
_cell.angle_beta   90.00
_cell.angle_gamma   90.00
#
_symmetry.space_group_name_H-M   'P 1'
#
loop_
_entity.id
_entity.type
_entity.pdbx_description
1 polymer ?
#
loop_
_entity_poly.entity_id
_entity_poly.type
_entity_poly.pdbx_seq_one_letter_code
_entity_poly.pdbx_strand_id
1 'polypeptide(L)'
;MQKQNQSMTTDINVNRPEPILPGKQLALFNRATDVKLTIKALEAGKPILITAFYSNGLLLLKELQMHLKRKLPNVSFQEQREYRSEYRKLSNLILIEIADHKLTIKKSPSIGWLEKFYPEASDFLLSFPQVQGLNSAWQWYQNGISVPVLRNKLHPYYGTYFPTRFDHLILFDNWLKRYEGPKKSAIDVGIGCGVLSLQMIKYGFQKVFGTDTNPNAIVGLTEFMADTKLSRKIELDFGHLFGVWEKQTELIVFNPPWLPESHNPDKNDEAIYYNENLFPDFFAEANKRLLPEGKLVIIFSNLAQITNVTKDHPIEKELAEGGRFQLEKCLKKTVKAASEKTKRDQYWRSSEQVELWVLTHK
;
A
#
# COMPACT_ATOMS: atom_id res chain seq x y z
N MET A 1 -33.05 -1.04 6.15
CA MET A 1 -31.79 -1.12 5.38
C MET A 1 -30.56 -0.46 6.02
N GLN A 2 -30.69 0.37 7.05
CA GLN A 2 -29.53 1.00 7.75
C GLN A 2 -28.83 0.10 8.79
N LYS A 3 -29.40 -1.04 9.17
CA LYS A 3 -28.81 -1.97 10.17
C LYS A 3 -27.90 -3.06 9.58
N GLN A 4 -27.90 -3.29 8.27
CA GLN A 4 -27.07 -4.33 7.65
C GLN A 4 -25.63 -3.89 7.35
N ASN A 5 -25.38 -2.60 7.07
CA ASN A 5 -24.02 -2.13 6.78
C ASN A 5 -23.12 -1.95 8.01
N GLN A 6 -23.68 -1.84 9.21
CA GLN A 6 -22.88 -1.78 10.44
C GLN A 6 -22.44 -3.16 10.96
N SER A 7 -23.06 -4.25 10.50
CA SER A 7 -22.72 -5.60 10.98
C SER A 7 -21.58 -6.27 10.21
N MET A 8 -21.24 -5.82 8.99
CA MET A 8 -20.18 -6.46 8.18
C MET A 8 -18.76 -6.02 8.55
N THR A 9 -18.58 -4.87 9.19
CA THR A 9 -17.24 -4.35 9.53
C THR A 9 -16.74 -4.79 10.90
N THR A 10 -17.58 -5.36 11.76
CA THR A 10 -17.20 -5.78 13.11
C THR A 10 -16.35 -7.06 13.14
N ASP A 11 -16.31 -7.85 12.06
CA ASP A 11 -15.59 -9.11 12.00
C ASP A 11 -14.33 -9.08 11.10
N ILE A 12 -13.96 -7.92 10.55
CA ILE A 12 -12.77 -7.80 9.70
C ILE A 12 -11.52 -7.66 10.58
N ASN A 13 -10.70 -8.71 10.62
CA ASN A 13 -9.42 -8.67 11.31
C ASN A 13 -8.42 -7.77 10.58
N VAL A 14 -7.92 -6.77 11.26
CA VAL A 14 -6.88 -5.87 10.72
C VAL A 14 -5.54 -6.60 10.59
N ASN A 15 -4.83 -6.33 9.51
CA ASN A 15 -3.44 -6.75 9.37
C ASN A 15 -2.57 -5.92 10.30
N ARG A 16 -1.88 -6.58 11.22
CA ARG A 16 -0.98 -5.97 12.20
C ARG A 16 0.26 -6.85 12.39
N PRO A 17 1.39 -6.33 12.89
CA PRO A 17 2.49 -7.17 13.32
C PRO A 17 2.06 -8.16 14.40
N GLU A 18 2.46 -9.43 14.26
CA GLU A 18 2.13 -10.44 15.27
C GLU A 18 2.96 -10.25 16.54
N PRO A 19 2.33 -10.24 17.72
CA PRO A 19 3.03 -10.18 19.01
C PRO A 19 3.95 -11.37 19.20
N ILE A 20 5.17 -11.09 19.64
CA ILE A 20 6.15 -12.13 20.01
C ILE A 20 6.12 -12.25 21.54
N LEU A 21 5.84 -13.45 22.03
CA LEU A 21 5.89 -13.69 23.46
C LEU A 21 7.35 -13.72 23.95
N PRO A 22 7.64 -13.13 25.12
CA PRO A 22 8.98 -13.12 25.67
C PRO A 22 9.52 -14.54 25.89
N GLY A 23 10.61 -14.90 25.20
CA GLY A 23 11.31 -16.16 25.41
C GLY A 23 12.18 -16.12 26.66
N LYS A 24 12.57 -17.31 27.16
CA LYS A 24 13.31 -17.43 28.46
C LYS A 24 14.73 -16.83 28.47
N GLN A 25 15.37 -16.60 27.32
CA GLN A 25 16.73 -16.01 27.23
C GLN A 25 16.86 -15.13 25.97
N LEU A 26 16.77 -13.84 26.15
CA LEU A 26 17.10 -12.85 25.11
C LEU A 26 18.46 -12.23 25.44
N ALA A 27 19.32 -12.09 24.43
CA ALA A 27 20.53 -11.29 24.57
C ALA A 27 20.15 -9.81 24.58
N LEU A 28 20.78 -9.03 25.45
CA LEU A 28 20.46 -7.60 25.61
C LEU A 28 21.44 -6.74 24.81
N PHE A 29 20.93 -5.68 24.20
CA PHE A 29 21.75 -4.70 23.52
C PHE A 29 21.51 -3.28 24.03
N ASN A 30 22.60 -2.61 24.36
CA ASN A 30 22.67 -1.18 24.62
C ASN A 30 23.98 -0.60 24.08
N ARG A 31 24.22 0.69 24.30
CA ARG A 31 25.41 1.39 23.76
C ARG A 31 26.76 0.84 24.26
N ALA A 32 26.79 0.17 25.40
CA ALA A 32 28.02 -0.43 25.97
C ALA A 32 28.27 -1.85 25.41
N THR A 33 27.30 -2.45 24.69
CA THR A 33 27.43 -3.80 24.14
C THR A 33 28.28 -3.78 22.88
N ASP A 34 29.13 -4.80 22.69
CA ASP A 34 29.92 -4.97 21.47
C ASP A 34 29.02 -5.23 20.26
N VAL A 35 29.00 -4.29 19.32
CA VAL A 35 28.18 -4.36 18.11
C VAL A 35 28.58 -5.53 17.20
N LYS A 36 29.88 -5.83 17.08
CA LYS A 36 30.37 -6.92 16.21
C LYS A 36 29.94 -8.30 16.72
N LEU A 37 30.03 -8.49 18.05
CA LEU A 37 29.53 -9.72 18.67
C LEU A 37 28.01 -9.83 18.57
N THR A 38 27.30 -8.71 18.69
CA THR A 38 25.83 -8.66 18.53
C THR A 38 25.41 -9.03 17.09
N ILE A 39 26.10 -8.49 16.08
CA ILE A 39 25.82 -8.85 14.67
C ILE A 39 26.09 -10.34 14.42
N LYS A 40 27.17 -10.92 14.95
CA LYS A 40 27.43 -12.36 14.86
C LYS A 40 26.33 -13.19 15.54
N ALA A 41 25.77 -12.71 16.64
CA ALA A 41 24.65 -13.35 17.30
C ALA A 41 23.37 -13.34 16.42
N LEU A 42 23.09 -12.19 15.76
CA LEU A 42 22.00 -12.08 14.78
C LEU A 42 22.20 -13.08 13.61
N GLU A 43 23.42 -13.14 13.04
CA GLU A 43 23.75 -14.09 11.96
C GLU A 43 23.58 -15.55 12.41
N ALA A 44 23.79 -15.83 13.70
CA ALA A 44 23.52 -17.13 14.32
C ALA A 44 22.02 -17.36 14.66
N GLY A 45 21.13 -16.46 14.27
CA GLY A 45 19.69 -16.56 14.51
C GLY A 45 19.25 -16.24 15.95
N LYS A 46 20.11 -15.60 16.76
CA LYS A 46 19.78 -15.26 18.14
C LYS A 46 19.04 -13.94 18.22
N PRO A 47 17.84 -13.87 18.82
CA PRO A 47 17.11 -12.62 18.98
C PRO A 47 17.79 -11.73 20.03
N ILE A 48 17.76 -10.43 19.76
CA ILE A 48 18.41 -9.38 20.56
C ILE A 48 17.35 -8.38 21.04
N LEU A 49 17.23 -8.19 22.35
CA LEU A 49 16.34 -7.20 22.95
C LEU A 49 17.06 -5.87 23.12
N ILE A 50 16.50 -4.82 22.55
CA ILE A 50 16.98 -3.44 22.72
C ILE A 50 16.61 -2.94 24.11
N THR A 51 17.59 -2.38 24.82
CA THR A 51 17.41 -1.84 26.16
C THR A 51 17.86 -0.38 26.25
N ALA A 52 17.53 0.27 27.36
CA ALA A 52 17.86 1.63 27.74
C ALA A 52 17.25 2.74 26.86
N PHE A 53 17.66 2.90 25.60
CA PHE A 53 17.21 3.99 24.74
C PHE A 53 16.78 3.51 23.35
N TYR A 54 15.76 4.15 22.78
CA TYR A 54 15.30 3.88 21.41
C TYR A 54 16.41 4.04 20.35
N SER A 55 17.32 5.00 20.57
CA SER A 55 18.48 5.22 19.69
C SER A 55 19.44 4.03 19.61
N ASN A 56 19.42 3.11 20.59
CA ASN A 56 20.25 1.89 20.53
C ASN A 56 19.76 0.94 19.43
N GLY A 57 18.44 0.82 19.25
CA GLY A 57 17.88 0.05 18.13
C GLY A 57 18.23 0.66 16.77
N LEU A 58 18.14 1.99 16.65
CA LEU A 58 18.56 2.70 15.43
C LEU A 58 20.05 2.49 15.13
N LEU A 59 20.91 2.52 16.16
CA LEU A 59 22.33 2.25 16.03
C LEU A 59 22.57 0.82 15.50
N LEU A 60 21.95 -0.18 16.14
CA LEU A 60 22.15 -1.58 15.76
C LEU A 60 21.66 -1.85 14.32
N LEU A 61 20.52 -1.29 13.92
CA LEU A 61 20.03 -1.40 12.52
C LEU A 61 21.01 -0.78 11.53
N LYS A 62 21.57 0.41 11.84
CA LYS A 62 22.55 1.09 10.98
C LYS A 62 23.83 0.26 10.83
N GLU A 63 24.34 -0.29 11.93
CA GLU A 63 25.55 -1.11 11.92
C GLU A 63 25.32 -2.44 11.16
N LEU A 64 24.17 -3.08 11.36
CA LEU A 64 23.76 -4.26 10.57
C LEU A 64 23.68 -3.93 9.06
N GLN A 65 23.09 -2.80 8.72
CA GLN A 65 23.02 -2.35 7.32
C GLN A 65 24.40 -2.14 6.71
N MET A 66 25.32 -1.50 7.46
CA MET A 66 26.72 -1.30 7.02
C MET A 66 27.49 -2.62 6.89
N HIS A 67 27.27 -3.55 7.83
CA HIS A 67 27.87 -4.88 7.79
C HIS A 67 27.43 -5.66 6.55
N LEU A 68 26.13 -5.72 6.29
CA LEU A 68 25.59 -6.43 5.14
C LEU A 68 25.98 -5.80 3.80
N LYS A 69 26.08 -4.46 3.70
CA LYS A 69 26.57 -3.78 2.49
C LYS A 69 28.02 -4.10 2.14
N ARG A 70 28.85 -4.41 3.15
CA ARG A 70 30.24 -4.87 2.92
C ARG A 70 30.29 -6.33 2.46
N LYS A 71 29.38 -7.17 2.98
CA LYS A 71 29.31 -8.60 2.70
C LYS A 71 28.62 -8.91 1.38
N LEU A 72 27.58 -8.15 1.07
CA LEU A 72 26.71 -8.30 -0.11
C LEU A 72 26.71 -6.96 -0.87
N PRO A 73 27.69 -6.69 -1.75
CA PRO A 73 27.68 -5.49 -2.56
C PRO A 73 26.51 -5.56 -3.55
N ASN A 74 25.48 -4.78 -3.34
CA ASN A 74 24.22 -4.80 -4.08
C ASN A 74 24.31 -4.07 -5.44
N VAL A 75 25.18 -4.53 -6.32
CA VAL A 75 25.44 -3.92 -7.64
C VAL A 75 24.37 -4.35 -8.66
N SER A 76 24.00 -5.62 -8.67
CA SER A 76 22.97 -6.16 -9.54
C SER A 76 21.57 -6.17 -8.87
N PHE A 77 20.52 -6.34 -9.67
CA PHE A 77 19.15 -6.46 -9.16
C PHE A 77 18.97 -7.68 -8.25
N GLN A 78 19.61 -8.81 -8.62
CA GLN A 78 19.56 -10.04 -7.82
C GLN A 78 20.26 -9.86 -6.46
N GLU A 79 21.46 -9.27 -6.46
CA GLU A 79 22.20 -8.96 -5.22
C GLU A 79 21.45 -7.99 -4.32
N GLN A 80 20.74 -7.03 -4.90
CA GLN A 80 19.86 -6.13 -4.14
C GLN A 80 18.71 -6.88 -3.46
N ARG A 81 18.15 -7.92 -4.11
CA ARG A 81 17.12 -8.77 -3.51
C ARG A 81 17.68 -9.62 -2.38
N GLU A 82 18.83 -10.27 -2.59
CA GLU A 82 19.54 -11.05 -1.56
C GLU A 82 19.87 -10.19 -0.34
N TYR A 83 20.41 -8.98 -0.57
CA TYR A 83 20.67 -8.01 0.49
C TYR A 83 19.40 -7.66 1.28
N ARG A 84 18.29 -7.35 0.60
CA ARG A 84 17.03 -7.00 1.27
C ARG A 84 16.47 -8.17 2.07
N SER A 85 16.52 -9.37 1.52
CA SER A 85 16.06 -10.60 2.19
C SER A 85 16.86 -10.86 3.46
N GLU A 86 18.19 -10.84 3.38
CA GLU A 86 19.05 -11.07 4.54
C GLU A 86 18.92 -9.94 5.57
N TYR A 87 18.86 -8.67 5.13
CA TYR A 87 18.61 -7.56 6.04
C TYR A 87 17.28 -7.70 6.78
N ARG A 88 16.20 -8.05 6.09
CA ARG A 88 14.88 -8.27 6.71
C ARG A 88 14.93 -9.41 7.72
N LYS A 89 15.52 -10.54 7.33
CA LYS A 89 15.66 -11.70 8.21
C LYS A 89 16.39 -11.35 9.51
N LEU A 90 17.56 -10.73 9.42
CA LEU A 90 18.37 -10.40 10.60
C LEU A 90 17.79 -9.24 11.41
N SER A 91 17.27 -8.21 10.78
CA SER A 91 16.69 -7.05 11.48
C SER A 91 15.41 -7.41 12.24
N ASN A 92 14.64 -8.40 11.78
CA ASN A 92 13.47 -8.89 12.51
C ASN A 92 13.82 -9.66 13.80
N LEU A 93 15.07 -10.05 14.00
CA LEU A 93 15.57 -10.59 15.27
C LEU A 93 15.92 -9.49 16.29
N ILE A 94 15.91 -8.23 15.90
CA ILE A 94 16.11 -7.09 16.81
C ILE A 94 14.75 -6.75 17.39
N LEU A 95 14.57 -7.02 18.67
CA LEU A 95 13.29 -6.95 19.37
C LEU A 95 13.23 -5.75 20.30
N ILE A 96 12.03 -5.27 20.56
CA ILE A 96 11.73 -4.23 21.53
C ILE A 96 10.51 -4.63 22.35
N GLU A 97 10.53 -4.32 23.63
CA GLU A 97 9.47 -4.63 24.57
C GLU A 97 8.41 -3.53 24.58
N ILE A 98 7.18 -3.97 24.62
CA ILE A 98 5.99 -3.14 24.81
C ILE A 98 5.34 -3.58 26.11
N ALA A 99 5.05 -2.61 26.98
CA ALA A 99 4.27 -2.81 28.20
C ALA A 99 3.23 -1.70 28.31
N ASP A 100 2.02 -2.05 28.69
CA ASP A 100 0.90 -1.11 28.78
C ASP A 100 0.77 -0.23 27.52
N HIS A 101 0.81 -0.89 26.34
CA HIS A 101 0.75 -0.26 25.01
C HIS A 101 1.82 0.81 24.72
N LYS A 102 2.94 0.79 25.46
CA LYS A 102 4.05 1.73 25.29
C LYS A 102 5.38 0.99 25.18
N LEU A 103 6.30 1.58 24.45
CA LEU A 103 7.67 1.07 24.40
C LEU A 103 8.35 1.30 25.77
N THR A 104 8.94 0.27 26.34
CA THR A 104 9.53 0.32 27.71
C THR A 104 10.83 1.12 27.81
N ILE A 105 11.46 1.42 26.68
CA ILE A 105 12.75 2.10 26.61
C ILE A 105 12.62 3.63 26.53
N LYS A 106 13.66 4.34 27.00
CA LYS A 106 13.68 5.81 27.08
C LYS A 106 13.74 6.46 25.69
N LYS A 107 13.15 7.66 25.58
CA LYS A 107 13.10 8.49 24.36
C LYS A 107 12.49 7.78 23.17
N SER A 108 11.55 6.89 23.43
CA SER A 108 10.76 6.21 22.42
C SER A 108 9.61 7.12 21.91
N PRO A 109 9.16 6.94 20.67
CA PRO A 109 7.98 7.61 20.17
C PRO A 109 6.71 7.07 20.84
N SER A 110 5.67 7.91 20.92
CA SER A 110 4.32 7.47 21.23
C SER A 110 3.64 6.97 19.95
N ILE A 111 3.08 5.76 19.97
CA ILE A 111 2.51 5.08 18.83
C ILE A 111 1.10 4.62 19.18
N GLY A 112 0.07 5.38 18.79
CA GLY A 112 -1.32 5.04 19.14
C GLY A 112 -1.83 3.75 18.49
N TRP A 113 -1.16 3.23 17.44
CA TRP A 113 -1.48 1.92 16.90
C TRP A 113 -1.28 0.78 17.92
N LEU A 114 -0.43 0.93 18.92
CA LEU A 114 -0.20 -0.11 19.93
C LEU A 114 -1.45 -0.37 20.76
N GLU A 115 -2.11 0.67 21.24
CA GLU A 115 -3.38 0.57 21.95
C GLU A 115 -4.51 0.08 21.02
N LYS A 116 -4.56 0.64 19.81
CA LYS A 116 -5.63 0.34 18.85
C LYS A 116 -5.61 -1.09 18.33
N PHE A 117 -4.43 -1.65 18.08
CA PHE A 117 -4.28 -2.98 17.48
C PHE A 117 -4.15 -4.11 18.48
N TYR A 118 -3.76 -3.81 19.72
CA TYR A 118 -3.51 -4.82 20.73
C TYR A 118 -4.32 -4.54 22.01
N PRO A 119 -5.65 -4.33 21.90
CA PRO A 119 -6.46 -3.93 23.07
C PRO A 119 -6.41 -4.97 24.19
N GLU A 120 -6.14 -6.24 23.86
CA GLU A 120 -6.15 -7.36 24.79
C GLU A 120 -4.76 -7.82 25.25
N ALA A 121 -3.69 -7.28 24.65
CA ALA A 121 -2.32 -7.65 24.92
C ALA A 121 -1.51 -6.44 25.38
N SER A 122 -1.26 -6.32 26.69
CA SER A 122 -0.49 -5.21 27.25
C SER A 122 1.02 -5.41 27.12
N ASP A 123 1.50 -6.67 27.24
CA ASP A 123 2.92 -6.99 27.38
C ASP A 123 3.37 -8.00 26.32
N PHE A 124 4.18 -7.56 25.38
CA PHE A 124 4.67 -8.37 24.25
C PHE A 124 5.92 -7.74 23.63
N LEU A 125 6.52 -8.45 22.70
CA LEU A 125 7.65 -7.96 21.89
C LEU A 125 7.20 -7.78 20.45
N LEU A 126 7.81 -6.80 19.77
CA LEU A 126 7.78 -6.67 18.31
C LEU A 126 9.20 -6.54 17.79
N SER A 127 9.40 -6.83 16.50
CA SER A 127 10.66 -6.48 15.88
C SER A 127 10.79 -4.95 15.78
N PHE A 128 12.01 -4.46 15.96
CA PHE A 128 12.29 -3.02 15.93
C PHE A 128 11.91 -2.38 14.57
N PRO A 129 12.13 -3.02 13.41
CA PRO A 129 11.63 -2.52 12.12
C PRO A 129 10.10 -2.41 12.06
N GLN A 130 9.36 -3.37 12.64
CA GLN A 130 7.89 -3.29 12.70
C GLN A 130 7.42 -2.11 13.53
N VAL A 131 8.07 -1.86 14.67
CA VAL A 131 7.81 -0.67 15.50
C VAL A 131 8.12 0.63 14.75
N GLN A 132 9.20 0.68 13.95
CA GLN A 132 9.48 1.83 13.08
C GLN A 132 8.37 2.03 12.03
N GLY A 133 7.88 0.94 11.44
CA GLY A 133 6.75 0.95 10.49
C GLY A 133 5.47 1.48 11.14
N LEU A 134 5.12 0.98 12.34
CA LEU A 134 3.98 1.46 13.12
C LEU A 134 4.12 2.96 13.46
N ASN A 135 5.30 3.39 13.91
CA ASN A 135 5.54 4.80 14.21
C ASN A 135 5.40 5.69 12.97
N SER A 136 5.99 5.30 11.85
CA SER A 136 5.87 6.03 10.59
C SER A 136 4.42 6.14 10.14
N ALA A 137 3.67 5.03 10.16
CA ALA A 137 2.26 5.02 9.80
C ALA A 137 1.42 5.88 10.77
N TRP A 138 1.74 5.87 12.07
CA TRP A 138 1.07 6.72 13.06
C TRP A 138 1.25 8.20 12.78
N GLN A 139 2.48 8.61 12.40
CA GLN A 139 2.76 10.00 12.02
C GLN A 139 1.95 10.43 10.79
N TRP A 140 1.85 9.58 9.78
CA TRP A 140 1.04 9.86 8.58
C TRP A 140 -0.45 9.90 8.90
N TYR A 141 -0.92 9.00 9.75
CA TYR A 141 -2.32 8.96 10.19
C TYR A 141 -2.70 10.22 10.97
N GLN A 142 -1.88 10.66 11.92
CA GLN A 142 -2.16 11.86 12.70
C GLN A 142 -2.05 13.14 11.90
N ASN A 143 -0.97 13.33 11.15
CA ASN A 143 -0.69 14.58 10.45
C ASN A 143 -1.51 14.73 9.17
N GLY A 144 -1.92 13.62 8.59
CA GLY A 144 -2.57 13.55 7.30
C GLY A 144 -1.66 13.94 6.13
N ILE A 145 -2.07 13.58 4.93
CA ILE A 145 -1.36 13.83 3.68
C ILE A 145 -2.17 14.83 2.86
N SER A 146 -1.53 15.92 2.47
CA SER A 146 -2.12 16.86 1.52
C SER A 146 -1.97 16.34 0.10
N VAL A 147 -3.08 16.02 -0.53
CA VAL A 147 -3.13 15.57 -1.94
C VAL A 147 -3.61 16.73 -2.80
N PRO A 148 -2.88 17.14 -3.85
CA PRO A 148 -3.19 18.35 -4.62
C PRO A 148 -4.60 18.38 -5.23
N VAL A 149 -5.17 17.21 -5.48
CA VAL A 149 -6.50 17.06 -6.10
C VAL A 149 -7.65 17.00 -5.09
N LEU A 150 -7.36 16.97 -3.79
CA LEU A 150 -8.36 16.96 -2.72
C LEU A 150 -8.31 18.25 -1.89
N ARG A 151 -9.44 18.63 -1.29
CA ARG A 151 -9.52 19.78 -0.37
C ARG A 151 -9.02 19.42 1.03
N ASN A 152 -9.38 18.23 1.50
CA ASN A 152 -9.05 17.76 2.84
C ASN A 152 -7.86 16.80 2.77
N LYS A 153 -7.11 16.72 3.86
CA LYS A 153 -6.04 15.74 4.01
C LYS A 153 -6.62 14.33 4.05
N LEU A 154 -5.84 13.38 3.55
CA LEU A 154 -6.06 11.95 3.76
C LEU A 154 -5.33 11.51 5.01
N HIS A 155 -5.93 10.62 5.77
CA HIS A 155 -5.37 10.01 6.97
C HIS A 155 -5.24 8.49 6.74
N PRO A 156 -4.15 8.04 6.08
CA PRO A 156 -4.01 6.64 5.69
C PRO A 156 -3.91 5.74 6.92
N TYR A 157 -4.70 4.69 6.95
CA TYR A 157 -4.64 3.69 8.00
C TYR A 157 -3.36 2.86 7.88
N TYR A 158 -2.94 2.22 8.98
CA TYR A 158 -1.75 1.36 8.96
C TYR A 158 -1.85 0.30 7.86
N GLY A 159 -0.75 0.07 7.13
CA GLY A 159 -0.70 -0.95 6.08
C GLY A 159 -1.53 -0.67 4.84
N THR A 160 -2.22 0.48 4.77
CA THR A 160 -2.95 0.89 3.57
C THR A 160 -2.02 1.67 2.64
N TYR A 161 -2.02 1.29 1.36
CA TYR A 161 -1.29 2.04 0.35
C TYR A 161 -1.83 3.47 0.23
N PHE A 162 -0.92 4.43 0.17
CA PHE A 162 -1.22 5.82 -0.15
C PHE A 162 -0.18 6.39 -1.11
N PRO A 163 -0.59 7.26 -2.04
CA PRO A 163 0.30 7.81 -3.03
C PRO A 163 1.28 8.82 -2.41
N THR A 164 2.57 8.68 -2.70
CA THR A 164 3.62 9.67 -2.41
C THR A 164 3.94 10.54 -3.62
N ARG A 165 3.40 10.19 -4.79
CA ARG A 165 3.45 10.92 -6.05
C ARG A 165 2.04 11.10 -6.55
N PHE A 166 1.77 12.21 -7.18
CA PHE A 166 0.41 12.62 -7.48
C PHE A 166 0.13 12.74 -8.98
N ASP A 167 1.10 12.41 -9.85
CA ASP A 167 0.96 12.60 -11.30
C ASP A 167 -0.24 11.83 -11.87
N HIS A 168 -0.45 10.59 -11.44
CA HIS A 168 -1.58 9.76 -11.81
C HIS A 168 -2.91 10.31 -11.29
N LEU A 169 -2.94 10.84 -10.06
CA LEU A 169 -4.14 11.46 -9.48
C LEU A 169 -4.52 12.75 -10.19
N ILE A 170 -3.52 13.56 -10.58
CA ILE A 170 -3.74 14.78 -11.36
C ILE A 170 -4.27 14.43 -12.76
N LEU A 171 -3.75 13.35 -13.36
CA LEU A 171 -4.22 12.90 -14.66
C LEU A 171 -5.70 12.47 -14.60
N PHE A 172 -6.08 11.73 -13.57
CA PHE A 172 -7.46 11.32 -13.33
C PHE A 172 -8.38 12.51 -13.00
N ASP A 173 -7.92 13.46 -12.15
CA ASP A 173 -8.66 14.69 -11.84
C ASP A 173 -8.97 15.53 -13.09
N ASN A 174 -7.97 15.66 -13.97
CA ASN A 174 -8.13 16.38 -15.23
C ASN A 174 -9.10 15.68 -16.19
N TRP A 175 -9.15 14.35 -16.19
CA TRP A 175 -10.11 13.59 -16.95
C TRP A 175 -11.53 13.74 -16.37
N LEU A 176 -11.70 13.56 -15.06
CA LEU A 176 -12.99 13.69 -14.36
C LEU A 176 -13.61 15.09 -14.56
N LYS A 177 -12.78 16.15 -14.59
CA LYS A 177 -13.22 17.50 -14.85
C LYS A 177 -13.92 17.67 -16.21
N ARG A 178 -13.56 16.84 -17.18
CA ARG A 178 -14.10 16.85 -18.54
C ARG A 178 -15.08 15.70 -18.81
N TYR A 179 -15.35 14.87 -17.81
CA TYR A 179 -16.28 13.76 -17.93
C TYR A 179 -17.73 14.28 -17.90
N GLU A 180 -18.44 14.11 -19.02
CA GLU A 180 -19.83 14.57 -19.20
C GLU A 180 -20.85 13.42 -19.11
N GLY A 181 -20.39 12.18 -18.92
CA GLY A 181 -21.27 11.01 -18.79
C GLY A 181 -22.09 11.03 -17.48
N PRO A 182 -23.03 10.07 -17.35
CA PRO A 182 -23.83 9.91 -16.13
C PRO A 182 -22.96 9.69 -14.89
N LYS A 183 -23.43 10.18 -13.74
CA LYS A 183 -22.69 10.14 -12.45
C LYS A 183 -23.54 9.55 -11.32
N LYS A 184 -24.39 8.56 -11.64
CA LYS A 184 -25.23 7.91 -10.63
C LYS A 184 -24.41 6.99 -9.76
N SER A 185 -23.58 6.14 -10.39
CA SER A 185 -22.76 5.17 -9.67
C SER A 185 -21.38 4.96 -10.31
N ALA A 186 -20.40 4.57 -9.49
CA ALA A 186 -19.09 4.14 -9.93
C ALA A 186 -18.59 2.99 -9.04
N ILE A 187 -17.63 2.21 -9.54
CA ILE A 187 -16.88 1.24 -8.76
C ILE A 187 -15.41 1.67 -8.74
N ASP A 188 -14.80 1.66 -7.56
CA ASP A 188 -13.36 1.88 -7.30
C ASP A 188 -12.75 0.54 -6.86
N VAL A 189 -12.09 -0.14 -7.80
CA VAL A 189 -11.49 -1.45 -7.55
C VAL A 189 -10.11 -1.26 -6.93
N GLY A 190 -9.86 -1.90 -5.76
CA GLY A 190 -8.66 -1.65 -4.98
C GLY A 190 -8.66 -0.23 -4.42
N ILE A 191 -9.69 0.12 -3.63
CA ILE A 191 -9.95 1.49 -3.16
C ILE A 191 -8.80 2.11 -2.35
N GLY A 192 -7.97 1.30 -1.67
CA GLY A 192 -6.85 1.75 -0.86
C GLY A 192 -7.24 2.80 0.17
N CYS A 193 -6.60 3.97 0.13
CA CYS A 193 -6.94 5.11 1.00
C CYS A 193 -8.12 5.96 0.49
N GLY A 194 -8.86 5.50 -0.53
CA GLY A 194 -10.07 6.14 -1.03
C GLY A 194 -9.88 7.37 -1.92
N VAL A 195 -8.66 7.66 -2.34
CA VAL A 195 -8.36 8.90 -3.05
C VAL A 195 -9.11 9.06 -4.37
N LEU A 196 -9.29 7.98 -5.15
CA LEU A 196 -10.02 8.00 -6.43
C LEU A 196 -11.52 8.13 -6.19
N SER A 197 -12.05 7.42 -5.21
CA SER A 197 -13.45 7.56 -4.76
C SER A 197 -13.78 8.99 -4.34
N LEU A 198 -12.90 9.64 -3.56
CA LEU A 198 -13.07 11.02 -3.13
C LEU A 198 -13.03 12.01 -4.31
N GLN A 199 -12.20 11.75 -5.33
CA GLN A 199 -12.20 12.53 -6.57
C GLN A 199 -13.52 12.35 -7.32
N MET A 200 -14.04 11.12 -7.48
CA MET A 200 -15.33 10.88 -8.12
C MET A 200 -16.48 11.59 -7.40
N ILE A 201 -16.53 11.54 -6.06
CA ILE A 201 -17.53 12.27 -5.26
C ILE A 201 -17.38 13.79 -5.43
N LYS A 202 -16.15 14.32 -5.48
CA LYS A 202 -15.87 15.74 -5.76
C LYS A 202 -16.47 16.20 -7.10
N TYR A 203 -16.44 15.34 -8.12
CA TYR A 203 -16.97 15.62 -9.45
C TYR A 203 -18.43 15.22 -9.66
N GLY A 204 -19.14 14.87 -8.58
CA GLY A 204 -20.59 14.75 -8.57
C GLY A 204 -21.15 13.35 -8.69
N PHE A 205 -20.31 12.29 -8.62
CA PHE A 205 -20.82 10.93 -8.51
C PHE A 205 -21.66 10.80 -7.25
N GLN A 206 -22.87 10.23 -7.40
CA GLN A 206 -23.83 10.12 -6.30
C GLN A 206 -23.47 8.96 -5.37
N LYS A 207 -22.97 7.85 -5.95
CA LYS A 207 -22.60 6.63 -5.23
C LYS A 207 -21.31 6.06 -5.79
N VAL A 208 -20.41 5.65 -4.91
CA VAL A 208 -19.20 4.90 -5.26
C VAL A 208 -19.17 3.63 -4.43
N PHE A 209 -18.91 2.50 -5.10
CA PHE A 209 -18.70 1.20 -4.48
C PHE A 209 -17.19 0.92 -4.50
N GLY A 210 -16.59 0.76 -3.32
CA GLY A 210 -15.17 0.53 -3.19
C GLY A 210 -14.88 -0.87 -2.67
N THR A 211 -13.93 -1.56 -3.30
CA THR A 211 -13.48 -2.89 -2.86
C THR A 211 -11.99 -2.88 -2.59
N ASP A 212 -11.55 -3.71 -1.66
CA ASP A 212 -10.12 -3.95 -1.43
C ASP A 212 -9.90 -5.32 -0.80
N THR A 213 -8.79 -5.97 -1.13
CA THR A 213 -8.32 -7.20 -0.49
C THR A 213 -7.57 -6.92 0.82
N ASN A 214 -7.21 -5.67 1.06
CA ASN A 214 -6.56 -5.25 2.30
C ASN A 214 -7.61 -4.86 3.35
N PRO A 215 -7.78 -5.64 4.42
CA PRO A 215 -8.76 -5.33 5.47
C PRO A 215 -8.53 -3.96 6.10
N ASN A 216 -7.27 -3.51 6.18
CA ASN A 216 -6.92 -2.21 6.75
C ASN A 216 -7.41 -1.03 5.91
N ALA A 217 -7.53 -1.20 4.59
CA ALA A 217 -8.14 -0.19 3.72
C ALA A 217 -9.62 -0.03 4.03
N ILE A 218 -10.35 -1.14 4.17
CA ILE A 218 -11.79 -1.14 4.47
C ILE A 218 -12.07 -0.58 5.87
N VAL A 219 -11.37 -1.08 6.89
CA VAL A 219 -11.52 -0.60 8.28
C VAL A 219 -11.16 0.88 8.37
N GLY A 220 -10.01 1.28 7.81
CA GLY A 220 -9.55 2.67 7.85
C GLY A 220 -10.49 3.65 7.17
N LEU A 221 -11.04 3.29 6.01
CA LEU A 221 -12.03 4.13 5.33
C LEU A 221 -13.37 4.15 6.05
N THR A 222 -13.81 3.03 6.62
CA THR A 222 -15.03 2.99 7.43
C THR A 222 -14.93 3.96 8.61
N GLU A 223 -13.83 3.96 9.35
CA GLU A 223 -13.58 4.91 10.43
C GLU A 223 -13.51 6.36 9.92
N PHE A 224 -12.76 6.61 8.85
CA PHE A 224 -12.63 7.94 8.25
C PHE A 224 -13.97 8.55 7.84
N MET A 225 -14.91 7.71 7.40
CA MET A 225 -16.21 8.13 6.92
C MET A 225 -17.30 8.18 8.01
N ALA A 226 -17.08 7.57 9.19
CA ALA A 226 -18.12 7.31 10.20
C ALA A 226 -18.95 8.56 10.56
N ASP A 227 -18.25 9.69 10.77
CA ASP A 227 -18.88 10.96 11.18
C ASP A 227 -19.05 11.95 10.03
N THR A 228 -19.00 11.45 8.78
CA THR A 228 -19.06 12.30 7.59
C THR A 228 -20.25 11.93 6.69
N LYS A 229 -20.61 12.86 5.79
CA LYS A 229 -21.61 12.57 4.74
C LYS A 229 -21.09 11.58 3.69
N LEU A 230 -19.81 11.22 3.72
CA LEU A 230 -19.21 10.27 2.78
C LEU A 230 -19.75 8.86 2.98
N SER A 231 -20.08 8.46 4.21
CA SER A 231 -20.71 7.16 4.52
C SER A 231 -22.00 6.88 3.76
N ARG A 232 -22.70 7.94 3.31
CA ARG A 232 -23.90 7.81 2.48
C ARG A 232 -23.57 7.69 0.97
N LYS A 233 -22.37 8.07 0.58
CA LYS A 233 -21.94 8.13 -0.83
C LYS A 233 -20.96 7.04 -1.22
N ILE A 234 -20.22 6.50 -0.27
CA ILE A 234 -19.23 5.44 -0.50
C ILE A 234 -19.68 4.21 0.28
N GLU A 235 -19.83 3.09 -0.40
CA GLU A 235 -20.07 1.77 0.18
C GLU A 235 -18.82 0.93 -0.01
N LEU A 236 -18.43 0.19 1.03
CA LEU A 236 -17.20 -0.59 1.06
C LEU A 236 -17.51 -2.08 1.13
N ASP A 237 -16.70 -2.87 0.45
CA ASP A 237 -16.71 -4.32 0.56
C ASP A 237 -15.28 -4.85 0.64
N PHE A 238 -15.06 -5.84 1.52
CA PHE A 238 -13.80 -6.55 1.65
C PHE A 238 -13.81 -7.75 0.71
N GLY A 239 -13.02 -7.69 -0.35
CA GLY A 239 -13.01 -8.77 -1.34
C GLY A 239 -12.07 -8.53 -2.50
N HIS A 240 -11.89 -9.59 -3.30
CA HIS A 240 -11.08 -9.56 -4.51
C HIS A 240 -11.85 -8.88 -5.66
N LEU A 241 -11.16 -8.02 -6.41
CA LEU A 241 -11.70 -7.27 -7.55
C LEU A 241 -13.01 -6.54 -7.19
N PHE A 242 -14.15 -7.08 -7.60
CA PHE A 242 -15.45 -6.45 -7.43
C PHE A 242 -16.20 -6.92 -6.17
N GLY A 243 -15.61 -7.83 -5.38
CA GLY A 243 -16.24 -8.37 -4.18
C GLY A 243 -17.65 -8.90 -4.47
N VAL A 244 -18.63 -8.46 -3.68
CA VAL A 244 -20.05 -8.88 -3.82
C VAL A 244 -20.86 -8.01 -4.79
N TRP A 245 -20.23 -7.01 -5.44
CA TRP A 245 -20.97 -6.11 -6.35
C TRP A 245 -21.29 -6.78 -7.68
N GLU A 246 -22.58 -6.98 -7.96
CA GLU A 246 -23.08 -7.57 -9.20
C GLU A 246 -23.77 -6.55 -10.11
N LYS A 247 -24.08 -5.36 -9.57
CA LYS A 247 -24.82 -4.33 -10.32
C LYS A 247 -23.93 -3.62 -11.32
N GLN A 248 -24.52 -3.29 -12.47
CA GLN A 248 -23.85 -2.47 -13.48
C GLN A 248 -23.77 -1.01 -13.05
N THR A 249 -22.72 -0.33 -13.51
CA THR A 249 -22.39 1.04 -13.19
C THR A 249 -21.92 1.82 -14.42
N GLU A 250 -21.98 3.14 -14.34
CA GLU A 250 -21.55 4.04 -15.41
C GLU A 250 -20.03 4.19 -15.52
N LEU A 251 -19.33 3.98 -14.39
CA LEU A 251 -17.88 4.13 -14.36
C LEU A 251 -17.26 3.03 -13.49
N ILE A 252 -16.26 2.37 -14.02
CA ILE A 252 -15.37 1.49 -13.27
C ILE A 252 -13.98 2.12 -13.31
N VAL A 253 -13.35 2.28 -12.13
CA VAL A 253 -11.99 2.81 -12.00
C VAL A 253 -11.11 1.78 -11.32
N PHE A 254 -9.91 1.58 -11.85
CA PHE A 254 -8.93 0.69 -11.28
C PHE A 254 -7.53 1.28 -11.38
N ASN A 255 -6.86 1.37 -10.25
CA ASN A 255 -5.43 1.65 -10.17
C ASN A 255 -4.70 0.40 -9.66
N PRO A 256 -4.44 -0.59 -10.54
CA PRO A 256 -3.83 -1.85 -10.15
C PRO A 256 -2.39 -1.69 -9.70
N PRO A 257 -1.78 -2.72 -9.12
CA PRO A 257 -0.31 -2.83 -9.05
C PRO A 257 0.31 -2.68 -10.45
N TRP A 258 1.49 -2.01 -10.54
CA TRP A 258 2.09 -1.67 -11.83
C TRP A 258 3.20 -2.62 -12.30
N LEU A 259 3.63 -3.53 -11.43
CA LEU A 259 4.69 -4.48 -11.73
C LEU A 259 4.16 -5.92 -11.73
N PRO A 260 4.54 -6.74 -12.71
CA PRO A 260 4.21 -8.16 -12.66
C PRO A 260 4.98 -8.84 -11.53
N GLU A 261 4.34 -9.83 -10.93
CA GLU A 261 4.92 -10.67 -9.91
C GLU A 261 6.11 -11.43 -10.49
N SER A 262 7.32 -11.13 -10.02
CA SER A 262 8.50 -11.90 -10.35
C SER A 262 8.82 -12.86 -9.22
N HIS A 263 8.73 -14.16 -9.47
CA HIS A 263 9.18 -15.27 -8.61
C HIS A 263 9.36 -14.91 -7.12
N ASN A 264 8.32 -15.20 -6.32
CA ASN A 264 8.30 -15.10 -4.88
C ASN A 264 8.19 -13.67 -4.29
N PRO A 265 7.03 -12.98 -4.41
CA PRO A 265 6.81 -11.74 -3.69
C PRO A 265 6.62 -12.03 -2.21
N ASP A 266 7.16 -11.16 -1.38
CA ASP A 266 6.73 -11.08 0.00
C ASP A 266 5.24 -10.68 0.04
N LYS A 267 4.44 -11.34 0.87
CA LYS A 267 2.99 -11.06 1.03
C LYS A 267 2.65 -9.58 1.30
N ASN A 268 3.64 -8.77 1.66
CA ASN A 268 3.48 -7.33 1.93
C ASN A 268 3.58 -6.44 0.67
N ASP A 269 3.83 -7.01 -0.49
CA ASP A 269 4.07 -6.27 -1.73
C ASP A 269 2.90 -6.36 -2.74
N GLU A 270 1.74 -6.90 -2.34
CA GLU A 270 0.53 -7.06 -3.18
C GLU A 270 0.03 -5.74 -3.78
N ALA A 271 0.28 -4.61 -3.10
CA ALA A 271 -0.08 -3.29 -3.64
C ALA A 271 0.85 -2.82 -4.79
N ILE A 272 1.96 -3.52 -5.04
CA ILE A 272 2.99 -3.15 -6.02
C ILE A 272 3.06 -4.15 -7.17
N TYR A 273 2.82 -5.44 -6.88
CA TYR A 273 2.96 -6.55 -7.82
C TYR A 273 1.62 -7.21 -8.12
N TYR A 274 1.39 -7.53 -9.39
CA TYR A 274 0.21 -8.26 -9.86
C TYR A 274 0.59 -9.66 -10.36
N ASN A 275 -0.27 -10.64 -10.08
CA ASN A 275 -0.15 -11.99 -10.65
C ASN A 275 -0.71 -12.03 -12.09
N GLU A 276 -0.43 -13.12 -12.81
CA GLU A 276 -0.82 -13.28 -14.22
C GLU A 276 -2.33 -13.24 -14.47
N ASN A 277 -3.15 -13.61 -13.49
CA ASN A 277 -4.61 -13.71 -13.62
C ASN A 277 -5.31 -12.37 -13.33
N LEU A 278 -4.67 -11.41 -12.66
CA LEU A 278 -5.31 -10.18 -12.21
C LEU A 278 -6.04 -9.45 -13.35
N PHE A 279 -5.37 -9.21 -14.47
CA PHE A 279 -5.95 -8.45 -15.58
C PHE A 279 -6.98 -9.24 -16.37
N PRO A 280 -6.76 -10.52 -16.74
CA PRO A 280 -7.79 -11.36 -17.38
C PRO A 280 -9.08 -11.42 -16.57
N ASP A 281 -8.99 -11.65 -15.25
CA ASP A 281 -10.14 -11.74 -14.35
C ASP A 281 -10.82 -10.37 -14.21
N PHE A 282 -10.03 -9.31 -14.02
CA PHE A 282 -10.55 -7.94 -13.92
C PHE A 282 -11.36 -7.56 -15.18
N PHE A 283 -10.82 -7.75 -16.37
CA PHE A 283 -11.52 -7.40 -17.60
C PHE A 283 -12.79 -8.25 -17.84
N ALA A 284 -12.74 -9.54 -17.48
CA ALA A 284 -13.91 -10.40 -17.58
C ALA A 284 -15.03 -9.94 -16.64
N GLU A 285 -14.69 -9.56 -15.42
CA GLU A 285 -15.65 -9.09 -14.41
C GLU A 285 -16.12 -7.66 -14.68
N ALA A 286 -15.24 -6.78 -15.14
CA ALA A 286 -15.59 -5.41 -15.53
C ALA A 286 -16.59 -5.39 -16.69
N ASN A 287 -16.43 -6.28 -17.67
CA ASN A 287 -17.34 -6.40 -18.81
C ASN A 287 -18.79 -6.71 -18.40
N LYS A 288 -19.00 -7.46 -17.33
CA LYS A 288 -20.33 -7.80 -16.81
C LYS A 288 -20.97 -6.63 -16.06
N ARG A 289 -20.14 -5.77 -15.45
CA ARG A 289 -20.57 -4.71 -14.50
C ARG A 289 -20.54 -3.30 -15.08
N LEU A 290 -20.05 -3.13 -16.28
CA LEU A 290 -20.11 -1.86 -16.99
C LEU A 290 -21.42 -1.74 -17.76
N LEU A 291 -22.11 -0.61 -17.65
CA LEU A 291 -23.25 -0.29 -18.50
C LEU A 291 -22.81 -0.11 -19.96
N PRO A 292 -23.67 -0.32 -20.96
CA PRO A 292 -23.29 -0.22 -22.38
C PRO A 292 -22.59 1.08 -22.75
N GLU A 293 -23.05 2.22 -22.22
CA GLU A 293 -22.44 3.55 -22.41
C GLU A 293 -21.43 3.92 -21.32
N GLY A 294 -21.10 2.97 -20.43
CA GLY A 294 -20.17 3.16 -19.34
C GLY A 294 -18.74 3.30 -19.79
N LYS A 295 -17.89 3.80 -18.88
CA LYS A 295 -16.45 3.95 -19.09
C LYS A 295 -15.68 3.07 -18.10
N LEU A 296 -14.70 2.32 -18.63
CA LEU A 296 -13.70 1.63 -17.83
C LEU A 296 -12.43 2.46 -17.84
N VAL A 297 -12.01 2.93 -16.68
CA VAL A 297 -10.81 3.78 -16.52
C VAL A 297 -9.75 3.02 -15.75
N ILE A 298 -8.61 2.81 -16.36
CA ILE A 298 -7.47 2.14 -15.73
C ILE A 298 -6.31 3.11 -15.64
N ILE A 299 -5.75 3.25 -14.44
CA ILE A 299 -4.55 4.06 -14.19
C ILE A 299 -3.36 3.11 -14.12
N PHE A 300 -2.40 3.30 -15.00
CA PHE A 300 -1.25 2.39 -15.11
C PHE A 300 0.05 3.16 -15.31
N SER A 301 1.16 2.45 -15.46
CA SER A 301 2.47 3.03 -15.74
C SER A 301 3.28 2.10 -16.66
N ASN A 302 4.12 2.69 -17.49
CA ASN A 302 5.10 1.96 -18.29
C ASN A 302 6.34 1.51 -17.47
N LEU A 303 6.24 1.51 -16.14
CA LEU A 303 7.35 1.21 -15.23
C LEU A 303 7.98 -0.16 -15.51
N ALA A 304 7.15 -1.18 -15.71
CA ALA A 304 7.61 -2.54 -15.96
C ALA A 304 8.43 -2.64 -17.27
N GLN A 305 8.03 -1.91 -18.31
CA GLN A 305 8.69 -1.88 -19.60
C GLN A 305 10.03 -1.12 -19.54
N ILE A 306 10.06 0.07 -18.93
CA ILE A 306 11.30 0.87 -18.84
C ILE A 306 12.35 0.27 -17.91
N THR A 307 11.93 -0.59 -16.98
CA THR A 307 12.83 -1.36 -16.09
C THR A 307 13.17 -2.74 -16.64
N ASN A 308 12.70 -3.08 -17.87
CA ASN A 308 12.90 -4.37 -18.53
C ASN A 308 12.44 -5.58 -17.70
N VAL A 309 11.44 -5.40 -16.83
CA VAL A 309 10.81 -6.51 -16.07
C VAL A 309 9.94 -7.34 -17.00
N THR A 310 9.20 -6.69 -17.89
CA THR A 310 8.44 -7.33 -18.98
C THR A 310 8.36 -6.42 -20.19
N LYS A 311 8.10 -7.01 -21.35
CA LYS A 311 7.74 -6.26 -22.58
C LYS A 311 6.22 -6.12 -22.75
N ASP A 312 5.47 -6.97 -22.08
CA ASP A 312 4.02 -7.04 -22.21
C ASP A 312 3.33 -5.89 -21.46
N HIS A 313 2.30 -5.34 -22.08
CA HIS A 313 1.44 -4.35 -21.45
C HIS A 313 0.03 -4.96 -21.32
N PRO A 314 -0.49 -5.19 -20.10
CA PRO A 314 -1.69 -5.98 -19.89
C PRO A 314 -2.94 -5.36 -20.52
N ILE A 315 -3.03 -4.03 -20.60
CA ILE A 315 -4.17 -3.34 -21.22
C ILE A 315 -4.09 -3.43 -22.73
N GLU A 316 -2.90 -3.28 -23.34
CA GLU A 316 -2.72 -3.45 -24.79
C GLU A 316 -3.03 -4.89 -25.21
N LYS A 317 -2.65 -5.87 -24.41
CA LYS A 317 -2.98 -7.28 -24.63
C LYS A 317 -4.50 -7.51 -24.65
N GLU A 318 -5.25 -6.95 -23.68
CA GLU A 318 -6.71 -7.04 -23.68
C GLU A 318 -7.34 -6.40 -24.92
N LEU A 319 -6.85 -5.23 -25.34
CA LEU A 319 -7.36 -4.55 -26.54
C LEU A 319 -7.09 -5.34 -27.84
N ALA A 320 -5.96 -6.03 -27.90
CA ALA A 320 -5.59 -6.84 -29.08
C ALA A 320 -6.30 -8.19 -29.14
N GLU A 321 -6.41 -8.88 -28.00
CA GLU A 321 -6.79 -10.29 -27.94
C GLU A 321 -8.13 -10.52 -27.21
N GLY A 322 -8.48 -9.70 -26.22
CA GLY A 322 -9.63 -9.93 -25.33
C GLY A 322 -10.99 -9.68 -25.97
N GLY A 323 -11.08 -8.77 -26.93
CA GLY A 323 -12.28 -8.52 -27.72
C GLY A 323 -13.48 -7.91 -27.00
N ARG A 324 -13.35 -7.62 -25.70
CA ARG A 324 -14.41 -7.08 -24.82
C ARG A 324 -14.51 -5.57 -24.85
N PHE A 325 -13.37 -4.91 -24.97
CA PHE A 325 -13.25 -3.46 -24.89
C PHE A 325 -12.54 -2.89 -26.10
N GLN A 326 -12.83 -1.62 -26.37
CA GLN A 326 -12.11 -0.81 -27.33
C GLN A 326 -11.56 0.45 -26.66
N LEU A 327 -10.46 0.96 -27.20
CA LEU A 327 -9.82 2.18 -26.70
C LEU A 327 -10.61 3.40 -27.15
N GLU A 328 -11.13 4.18 -26.19
CA GLU A 328 -11.64 5.51 -26.46
C GLU A 328 -10.51 6.54 -26.41
N LYS A 329 -9.68 6.48 -25.35
CA LYS A 329 -8.60 7.45 -25.15
C LYS A 329 -7.52 6.91 -24.22
N CYS A 330 -6.25 7.22 -24.51
CA CYS A 330 -5.13 7.05 -23.59
C CYS A 330 -4.46 8.40 -23.35
N LEU A 331 -4.43 8.83 -22.09
CA LEU A 331 -3.73 10.04 -21.67
C LEU A 331 -2.45 9.64 -20.94
N LYS A 332 -1.33 10.29 -21.29
CA LYS A 332 -0.02 9.98 -20.69
C LYS A 332 0.56 11.23 -20.05
N LYS A 333 1.30 11.04 -18.96
CA LYS A 333 2.00 12.13 -18.26
C LYS A 333 3.33 11.62 -17.73
N THR A 334 4.42 12.32 -18.05
CA THR A 334 5.75 12.02 -17.52
C THR A 334 5.81 12.28 -16.02
N VAL A 335 6.35 11.33 -15.28
CA VAL A 335 6.52 11.40 -13.83
C VAL A 335 7.72 12.30 -13.49
N LYS A 336 7.51 13.26 -12.59
CA LYS A 336 8.59 14.11 -12.10
C LYS A 336 9.43 13.37 -11.06
N ALA A 337 10.76 13.49 -11.16
CA ALA A 337 11.67 12.98 -10.14
C ALA A 337 11.41 13.66 -8.78
N ALA A 338 11.30 12.88 -7.70
CA ALA A 338 10.98 13.40 -6.37
C ALA A 338 12.14 14.22 -5.77
N SER A 339 13.40 13.93 -6.14
CA SER A 339 14.59 14.62 -5.62
C SER A 339 15.78 14.44 -6.54
N GLU A 340 16.86 15.24 -6.34
CA GLU A 340 18.13 15.09 -7.05
C GLU A 340 18.81 13.72 -6.79
N LYS A 341 18.63 13.16 -5.60
CA LYS A 341 19.08 11.81 -5.28
C LYS A 341 18.34 10.77 -6.13
N THR A 342 17.01 10.90 -6.24
CA THR A 342 16.18 10.04 -7.09
C THR A 342 16.61 10.12 -8.55
N LYS A 343 17.00 11.30 -9.05
CA LYS A 343 17.51 11.46 -10.43
C LYS A 343 18.79 10.68 -10.68
N ARG A 344 19.71 10.64 -9.70
CA ARG A 344 20.99 9.93 -9.82
C ARG A 344 20.86 8.41 -9.70
N ASP A 345 20.10 7.95 -8.71
CA ASP A 345 20.02 6.53 -8.38
C ASP A 345 18.99 5.78 -9.27
N GLN A 346 18.09 6.51 -9.92
CA GLN A 346 16.99 5.97 -10.71
C GLN A 346 16.79 6.81 -11.99
N TYR A 347 17.83 6.88 -12.82
CA TYR A 347 17.83 7.67 -14.08
C TYR A 347 16.70 7.27 -15.04
N TRP A 348 16.27 6.00 -15.04
CA TRP A 348 15.18 5.48 -15.83
C TRP A 348 13.81 6.15 -15.50
N ARG A 349 13.68 6.75 -14.31
CA ARG A 349 12.45 7.47 -13.93
C ARG A 349 12.16 8.73 -14.75
N SER A 350 13.15 9.25 -15.45
CA SER A 350 12.91 10.35 -16.40
C SER A 350 12.06 9.92 -17.59
N SER A 351 12.01 8.61 -17.88
CA SER A 351 11.22 8.00 -18.94
C SER A 351 9.92 7.38 -18.42
N GLU A 352 9.70 7.39 -17.11
CA GLU A 352 8.46 6.87 -16.50
C GLU A 352 7.28 7.75 -16.86
N GLN A 353 6.22 7.12 -17.37
CA GLN A 353 4.96 7.75 -17.67
C GLN A 353 3.84 7.06 -16.90
N VAL A 354 2.99 7.86 -16.30
CA VAL A 354 1.68 7.39 -15.86
C VAL A 354 0.69 7.54 -16.99
N GLU A 355 -0.18 6.56 -17.12
CA GLU A 355 -1.13 6.40 -18.20
C GLU A 355 -2.54 6.29 -17.63
N LEU A 356 -3.48 6.94 -18.27
CA LEU A 356 -4.90 6.81 -17.97
C LEU A 356 -5.59 6.29 -19.24
N TRP A 357 -6.02 5.06 -19.17
CA TRP A 357 -6.71 4.35 -20.24
C TRP A 357 -8.21 4.46 -20.04
N VAL A 358 -8.92 5.00 -21.01
CA VAL A 358 -10.38 5.06 -21.04
C VAL A 358 -10.87 4.11 -22.10
N LEU A 359 -11.60 3.08 -21.65
CA LEU A 359 -12.12 2.02 -22.50
C LEU A 359 -13.64 2.03 -22.48
N THR A 360 -14.25 1.54 -23.56
CA THR A 360 -15.69 1.30 -23.70
C THR A 360 -15.92 -0.13 -24.14
N HIS A 361 -17.17 -0.61 -24.04
CA HIS A 361 -17.52 -1.87 -24.70
C HIS A 361 -17.22 -1.81 -26.19
N LYS A 362 -16.83 -2.95 -26.75
CA LYS A 362 -16.60 -3.10 -28.19
C LYS A 362 -17.91 -3.28 -28.93
#